data_1ec7046f75e9e9d034c1a854d7bbaea1
#
_entry.id   1ec7046f75e9e9d034c1a854d7bbaea1
#
_cell.length_a   1.000
_cell.length_b   1.000
_cell.length_c   1.000
_cell.angle_alpha   90.00
_cell.angle_beta   90.00
_cell.angle_gamma   90.00
#
_symmetry.space_group_name_H-M   'P 1'
#
loop_
_entity.id
_entity.type
_entity.pdbx_description
1 polymer ?
#
loop_
_entity_poly.entity_id
_entity_poly.type
_entity_poly.pdbx_seq_one_letter_code
_entity_poly.pdbx_strand_id
1 'polypeptide(L)'
;MHIPCLSRIGYEKGKYGFVFGRRGIVLESCSSYFLPRLVGHSNASYLVSTGGVFPPTSKHFGDLFNEILPDASQVLPRALELATEIAENVSPASSYLNRALMWRDTGSAEAAHLIESRVINHMFGSESVKSTRRGRLHMLTI
;
A
#
# COMPACT_ATOMS: atom_id res chain seq x y z
N MET A 1 -12.45 1.49 5.45
CA MET A 1 -11.26 1.70 4.59
C MET A 1 -10.15 0.79 5.09
N HIS A 2 -9.60 -0.09 4.24
CA HIS A 2 -8.52 -0.99 4.63
C HIS A 2 -7.17 -0.30 4.44
N ILE A 3 -6.55 0.14 5.52
CA ILE A 3 -5.23 0.78 5.51
C ILE A 3 -4.10 -0.17 5.03
N PRO A 4 -4.12 -1.48 5.34
CA PRO A 4 -3.11 -2.42 4.83
C PRO A 4 -3.13 -2.70 3.33
N CYS A 5 -3.99 -2.06 2.52
CA CYS A 5 -3.98 -2.22 1.08
C CYS A 5 -2.70 -1.65 0.45
N LEU A 6 -2.23 -2.29 -0.66
CA LEU A 6 -1.06 -1.85 -1.42
C LEU A 6 -1.27 -0.49 -2.07
N SER A 7 -2.44 -0.26 -2.62
CA SER A 7 -2.80 0.99 -3.28
C SER A 7 -4.23 1.39 -2.90
N ARG A 8 -4.51 2.69 -2.96
CA ARG A 8 -5.83 3.25 -2.65
C ARG A 8 -6.19 4.27 -3.71
N ILE A 9 -7.30 3.98 -4.38
CA ILE A 9 -7.89 4.88 -5.37
C ILE A 9 -9.14 5.47 -4.75
N GLY A 10 -9.20 6.80 -4.70
CA GLY A 10 -10.32 7.55 -4.14
C GLY A 10 -11.23 8.12 -5.21
N TYR A 11 -12.49 8.38 -4.83
CA TYR A 11 -13.42 9.18 -5.59
C TYR A 11 -13.41 10.61 -5.03
N GLU A 12 -13.27 11.63 -5.87
CA GLU A 12 -13.09 13.03 -5.47
C GLU A 12 -14.19 13.55 -4.53
N LYS A 13 -15.46 13.23 -4.83
CA LYS A 13 -16.60 13.59 -4.00
C LYS A 13 -16.93 12.56 -2.91
N GLY A 14 -16.08 11.52 -2.77
CA GLY A 14 -16.20 10.50 -1.74
C GLY A 14 -15.99 11.09 -0.34
N LYS A 15 -16.54 10.43 0.66
CA LYS A 15 -16.41 10.83 2.07
C LYS A 15 -15.70 9.73 2.83
N TYR A 16 -14.55 10.07 3.41
CA TYR A 16 -13.65 9.15 4.09
C TYR A 16 -13.38 9.62 5.52
N GLY A 17 -13.24 8.69 6.46
CA GLY A 17 -12.96 9.04 7.85
C GLY A 17 -12.71 7.83 8.74
N PHE A 18 -12.16 8.09 9.92
CA PHE A 18 -11.87 7.12 10.98
C PHE A 18 -12.85 7.31 12.14
N VAL A 19 -14.11 6.92 11.92
CA VAL A 19 -15.25 7.22 12.79
C VAL A 19 -15.38 6.31 14.02
N PHE A 20 -14.35 5.52 14.33
CA PHE A 20 -14.34 4.51 15.39
C PHE A 20 -14.73 5.13 16.75
N GLY A 21 -14.07 6.21 17.15
CA GLY A 21 -14.35 6.89 18.42
C GLY A 21 -15.78 7.40 18.55
N ARG A 22 -16.39 7.85 17.45
CA ARG A 22 -17.80 8.26 17.46
C ARG A 22 -18.79 7.10 17.68
N ARG A 23 -18.32 5.87 17.47
CA ARG A 23 -19.09 4.64 17.69
C ARG A 23 -18.71 3.94 18.99
N GLY A 24 -17.87 4.57 19.82
CA GLY A 24 -17.40 4.00 21.09
C GLY A 24 -16.47 2.79 20.95
N ILE A 25 -15.80 2.64 19.79
CA ILE A 25 -14.87 1.55 19.54
C ILE A 25 -13.48 2.10 19.21
N VAL A 26 -12.46 1.27 19.40
CA VAL A 26 -11.07 1.60 19.09
C VAL A 26 -10.74 1.29 17.62
N LEU A 27 -9.59 1.80 17.16
CA LEU A 27 -9.02 1.45 15.86
C LEU A 27 -8.80 -0.05 15.75
N GLU A 28 -9.12 -0.61 14.58
CA GLU A 28 -8.92 -2.03 14.26
C GLU A 28 -8.11 -2.22 12.97
N SER A 29 -7.92 -3.49 12.55
CA SER A 29 -7.24 -3.86 11.30
C SER A 29 -5.86 -3.20 11.17
N CYS A 30 -5.09 -3.16 12.26
CA CYS A 30 -3.77 -2.55 12.34
C CYS A 30 -3.74 -1.04 11.99
N SER A 31 -4.88 -0.36 12.02
CA SER A 31 -4.96 1.07 11.69
C SER A 31 -4.11 1.92 12.64
N SER A 32 -4.02 1.57 13.93
CA SER A 32 -3.19 2.27 14.91
C SER A 32 -1.69 2.25 14.56
N TYR A 33 -1.24 1.20 13.88
CA TYR A 33 0.14 1.06 13.42
C TYR A 33 0.38 1.81 12.10
N PHE A 34 -0.46 1.57 11.09
CA PHE A 34 -0.22 2.08 9.75
C PHE A 34 -0.64 3.53 9.53
N LEU A 35 -1.73 3.99 10.15
CA LEU A 35 -2.24 5.33 9.89
C LEU A 35 -1.21 6.43 10.19
N PRO A 36 -0.56 6.45 11.38
CA PRO A 36 0.45 7.47 11.67
C PRO A 36 1.66 7.43 10.72
N ARG A 37 2.00 6.25 10.19
CA ARG A 37 3.09 6.07 9.23
C ARG A 37 2.75 6.57 7.83
N LEU A 38 1.47 6.59 7.47
CA LEU A 38 0.99 7.03 6.16
C LEU A 38 0.69 8.52 6.09
N VAL A 39 0.11 9.09 7.16
CA VAL A 39 -0.35 10.49 7.13
C VAL A 39 0.37 11.39 8.15
N GLY A 40 1.32 10.83 8.91
CA GLY A 40 1.98 11.49 10.02
C GLY A 40 1.14 11.48 11.30
N HIS A 41 1.83 11.57 12.45
CA HIS A 41 1.19 11.44 13.78
C HIS A 41 0.14 12.53 14.05
N SER A 42 0.41 13.77 13.63
CA SER A 42 -0.50 14.90 13.85
C SER A 42 -1.83 14.71 13.12
N ASN A 43 -1.79 14.37 11.82
CA ASN A 43 -2.99 14.11 11.03
C ASN A 43 -3.73 12.86 11.52
N ALA A 44 -3.01 11.80 11.85
CA ALA A 44 -3.60 10.58 12.39
C ALA A 44 -4.37 10.87 13.69
N SER A 45 -3.75 11.60 14.62
CA SER A 45 -4.39 12.01 15.87
C SER A 45 -5.63 12.86 15.64
N TYR A 46 -5.56 13.83 14.73
CA TYR A 46 -6.71 14.65 14.37
C TYR A 46 -7.87 13.84 13.79
N LEU A 47 -7.57 12.97 12.80
CA LEU A 47 -8.60 12.15 12.13
C LEU A 47 -9.29 11.19 13.12
N VAL A 48 -8.52 10.58 14.01
CA VAL A 48 -9.04 9.59 14.97
C VAL A 48 -9.80 10.26 16.09
N SER A 49 -9.26 11.36 16.68
CA SER A 49 -9.89 12.05 17.81
C SER A 49 -11.18 12.76 17.43
N THR A 50 -11.23 13.35 16.24
CA THR A 50 -12.46 14.00 15.76
C THR A 50 -13.48 13.02 15.20
N GLY A 51 -13.01 11.88 14.65
CA GLY A 51 -13.82 10.99 13.85
C GLY A 51 -14.49 11.71 12.68
N GLY A 52 -13.86 12.78 12.18
CA GLY A 52 -14.36 13.60 11.08
C GLY A 52 -14.38 12.82 9.76
N VAL A 53 -15.25 13.29 8.86
CA VAL A 53 -15.39 12.73 7.51
C VAL A 53 -15.06 13.82 6.51
N PHE A 54 -14.13 13.54 5.61
CA PHE A 54 -13.54 14.50 4.69
C PHE A 54 -13.49 13.97 3.26
N PRO A 55 -13.41 14.82 2.24
CA PRO A 55 -13.09 14.38 0.88
C PRO A 55 -11.64 13.84 0.82
N PRO A 56 -11.30 13.00 -0.16
CA PRO A 56 -9.96 12.39 -0.26
C PRO A 56 -8.86 13.44 -0.52
N THR A 57 -9.23 14.61 -1.04
CA THR A 57 -8.34 15.77 -1.27
C THR A 57 -8.01 16.56 0.00
N SER A 58 -8.58 16.17 1.14
CA SER A 58 -8.30 16.85 2.41
C SER A 58 -6.83 16.70 2.80
N LYS A 59 -6.20 17.82 3.22
CA LYS A 59 -4.81 17.85 3.71
C LYS A 59 -4.53 16.83 4.83
N HIS A 60 -5.55 16.42 5.58
CA HIS A 60 -5.40 15.46 6.68
C HIS A 60 -5.10 14.05 6.21
N PHE A 61 -5.39 13.73 4.96
CA PHE A 61 -5.06 12.43 4.38
C PHE A 61 -3.65 12.37 3.77
N GLY A 62 -2.99 13.55 3.52
CA GLY A 62 -1.68 13.57 2.85
C GLY A 62 -1.71 12.68 1.61
N ASP A 63 -0.71 11.80 1.50
CA ASP A 63 -0.58 10.85 0.38
C ASP A 63 -1.28 9.50 0.63
N LEU A 64 -2.32 9.46 1.45
CA LEU A 64 -3.05 8.23 1.76
C LEU A 64 -3.69 7.60 0.51
N PHE A 65 -4.14 8.42 -0.43
CA PHE A 65 -4.70 7.99 -1.72
C PHE A 65 -3.62 8.12 -2.80
N ASN A 66 -3.36 7.04 -3.53
CA ASN A 66 -2.41 7.03 -4.63
C ASN A 66 -2.98 7.73 -5.88
N GLU A 67 -4.28 7.59 -6.10
CA GLU A 67 -5.02 8.26 -7.17
C GLU A 67 -6.37 8.76 -6.64
N ILE A 68 -6.83 9.89 -7.17
CA ILE A 68 -8.18 10.43 -6.90
C ILE A 68 -8.85 10.68 -8.24
N LEU A 69 -9.99 10.05 -8.44
CA LEU A 69 -10.73 10.10 -9.71
C LEU A 69 -11.98 10.98 -9.60
N PRO A 70 -12.32 11.71 -10.66
CA PRO A 70 -13.46 12.63 -10.64
C PRO A 70 -14.82 11.91 -10.66
N ASP A 71 -14.87 10.66 -11.14
CA ASP A 71 -16.08 9.87 -11.26
C ASP A 71 -15.98 8.55 -10.50
N ALA A 72 -16.99 8.25 -9.71
CA ALA A 72 -17.07 7.00 -8.95
C ALA A 72 -17.10 5.76 -9.83
N SER A 73 -17.68 5.86 -11.05
CA SER A 73 -17.74 4.75 -12.00
C SER A 73 -16.38 4.32 -12.53
N GLN A 74 -15.39 5.21 -12.49
CA GLN A 74 -14.03 4.95 -12.95
C GLN A 74 -13.15 4.25 -11.91
N VAL A 75 -13.53 4.27 -10.63
CA VAL A 75 -12.69 3.75 -9.53
C VAL A 75 -12.45 2.25 -9.68
N LEU A 76 -13.50 1.47 -9.92
CA LEU A 76 -13.36 0.02 -10.08
C LEU A 76 -12.61 -0.38 -11.36
N PRO A 77 -12.91 0.17 -12.54
CA PRO A 77 -12.12 -0.08 -13.75
C PRO A 77 -10.64 0.22 -13.54
N ARG A 78 -10.32 1.39 -12.99
CA ARG A 78 -8.92 1.78 -12.73
C ARG A 78 -8.21 0.86 -11.75
N ALA A 79 -8.91 0.41 -10.71
CA ALA A 79 -8.36 -0.55 -9.76
C ALA A 79 -8.07 -1.91 -10.41
N LEU A 80 -8.91 -2.36 -11.33
CA LEU A 80 -8.71 -3.59 -12.10
C LEU A 80 -7.56 -3.47 -13.10
N GLU A 81 -7.43 -2.33 -13.79
CA GLU A 81 -6.27 -2.04 -14.65
C GLU A 81 -4.97 -2.12 -13.86
N LEU A 82 -4.89 -1.44 -12.71
CA LEU A 82 -3.70 -1.47 -11.86
C LEU A 82 -3.39 -2.89 -11.35
N ALA A 83 -4.42 -3.65 -10.98
CA ALA A 83 -4.26 -5.03 -10.55
C ALA A 83 -3.74 -5.92 -11.68
N THR A 84 -4.22 -5.72 -12.91
CA THR A 84 -3.75 -6.43 -14.11
C THR A 84 -2.30 -6.08 -14.42
N GLU A 85 -1.96 -4.79 -14.41
CA GLU A 85 -0.58 -4.32 -14.60
C GLU A 85 0.40 -4.98 -13.60
N ILE A 86 0.01 -5.02 -12.32
CA ILE A 86 0.81 -5.68 -11.28
C ILE A 86 0.92 -7.19 -11.56
N ALA A 87 -0.18 -7.84 -11.91
CA ALA A 87 -0.20 -9.29 -12.15
C ALA A 87 0.67 -9.70 -13.35
N GLU A 88 0.71 -8.88 -14.38
CA GLU A 88 1.48 -9.15 -15.60
C GLU A 88 2.97 -8.81 -15.44
N ASN A 89 3.32 -7.79 -14.66
CA ASN A 89 4.67 -7.24 -14.64
C ASN A 89 5.46 -7.53 -13.36
N VAL A 90 4.80 -7.93 -12.27
CA VAL A 90 5.45 -8.11 -10.97
C VAL A 90 5.41 -9.58 -10.53
N SER A 91 6.58 -10.12 -10.17
CA SER A 91 6.66 -11.46 -9.60
C SER A 91 5.86 -11.54 -8.29
N PRO A 92 4.96 -12.53 -8.12
CA PRO A 92 4.22 -12.71 -6.87
C PRO A 92 5.12 -12.86 -5.64
N ALA A 93 6.24 -13.57 -5.77
CA ALA A 93 7.21 -13.75 -4.70
C ALA A 93 7.87 -12.41 -4.32
N SER A 94 8.27 -11.61 -5.32
CA SER A 94 8.86 -10.28 -5.09
C SER A 94 7.85 -9.33 -4.45
N SER A 95 6.61 -9.33 -4.93
CA SER A 95 5.54 -8.49 -4.37
C SER A 95 5.30 -8.81 -2.90
N TYR A 96 5.18 -10.10 -2.57
CA TYR A 96 4.99 -10.55 -1.20
C TYR A 96 6.16 -10.17 -0.28
N LEU A 97 7.39 -10.45 -0.71
CA LEU A 97 8.59 -10.20 0.09
C LEU A 97 8.86 -8.70 0.27
N ASN A 98 8.71 -7.89 -0.78
CA ASN A 98 8.85 -6.43 -0.68
C ASN A 98 7.84 -5.84 0.31
N ARG A 99 6.60 -6.30 0.26
CA ARG A 99 5.57 -5.88 1.22
C ARG A 99 5.93 -6.30 2.65
N ALA A 100 6.42 -7.53 2.84
CA ALA A 100 6.83 -8.02 4.15
C ALA A 100 8.01 -7.20 4.71
N LEU A 101 8.99 -6.84 3.88
CA LEU A 101 10.12 -5.99 4.24
C LEU A 101 9.67 -4.58 4.65
N MET A 102 8.81 -3.94 3.87
CA MET A 102 8.28 -2.60 4.18
C MET A 102 7.44 -2.56 5.47
N TRP A 103 6.77 -3.67 5.81
CA TRP A 103 5.94 -3.74 7.02
C TRP A 103 6.73 -4.02 8.29
N ARG A 104 7.95 -4.55 8.16
CA ARG A 104 8.82 -4.78 9.31
C ARG A 104 9.47 -3.48 9.74
N ASP A 105 9.25 -3.13 10.97
CA ASP A 105 10.02 -2.08 11.63
C ASP A 105 11.32 -2.71 12.14
N THR A 106 12.42 -2.40 11.49
CA THR A 106 13.75 -2.91 11.83
C THR A 106 14.53 -1.98 12.75
N GLY A 107 13.97 -0.79 13.04
CA GLY A 107 14.58 0.20 13.92
C GLY A 107 15.74 0.99 13.31
N SER A 108 16.42 0.48 12.28
CA SER A 108 17.50 1.20 11.56
C SER A 108 17.63 0.76 10.11
N ALA A 109 18.26 1.62 9.29
CA ALA A 109 18.54 1.31 7.89
C ALA A 109 19.53 0.14 7.74
N GLU A 110 20.50 0.03 8.63
CA GLU A 110 21.48 -1.06 8.64
C GLU A 110 20.82 -2.40 8.93
N ALA A 111 19.93 -2.46 9.91
CA ALA A 111 19.18 -3.66 10.22
C ALA A 111 18.23 -4.05 9.07
N ALA A 112 17.61 -3.09 8.40
CA ALA A 112 16.82 -3.32 7.20
C ALA A 112 17.68 -3.92 6.09
N HIS A 113 18.84 -3.32 5.79
CA HIS A 113 19.77 -3.78 4.76
C HIS A 113 20.25 -5.23 4.99
N LEU A 114 20.51 -5.61 6.24
CA LEU A 114 20.91 -6.97 6.57
C LEU A 114 19.82 -8.00 6.25
N ILE A 115 18.56 -7.66 6.49
CA ILE A 115 17.42 -8.52 6.15
C ILE A 115 17.23 -8.58 4.63
N GLU A 116 17.24 -7.43 3.96
CA GLU A 116 17.13 -7.33 2.50
C GLU A 116 18.21 -8.16 1.80
N SER A 117 19.46 -8.06 2.25
CA SER A 117 20.59 -8.81 1.71
C SER A 117 20.39 -10.34 1.83
N ARG A 118 19.84 -10.82 2.93
CA ARG A 118 19.52 -12.24 3.10
C ARG A 118 18.40 -12.69 2.15
N VAL A 119 17.35 -11.88 2.05
CA VAL A 119 16.21 -12.17 1.18
C VAL A 119 16.63 -12.20 -0.28
N ILE A 120 17.39 -11.20 -0.76
CA ILE A 120 17.82 -11.14 -2.16
C ILE A 120 18.79 -12.26 -2.53
N ASN A 121 19.72 -12.63 -1.62
CA ASN A 121 20.61 -13.75 -1.83
C ASN A 121 19.83 -15.07 -1.98
N HIS A 122 18.82 -15.27 -1.16
CA HIS A 122 17.94 -16.44 -1.28
C HIS A 122 17.16 -16.43 -2.61
N MET A 123 16.65 -15.27 -3.02
CA MET A 123 15.91 -15.13 -4.28
C MET A 123 16.76 -15.41 -5.50
N PHE A 124 18.02 -14.97 -5.55
CA PHE A 124 18.92 -15.23 -6.70
C PHE A 124 19.18 -16.71 -6.94
N GLY A 125 19.12 -17.55 -5.91
CA GLY A 125 19.20 -19.01 -6.02
C GLY A 125 17.90 -19.70 -6.40
N SER A 126 16.78 -18.99 -6.41
CA SER A 126 15.45 -19.57 -6.59
C SER A 126 15.02 -19.69 -8.06
N GLU A 127 14.21 -20.70 -8.37
CA GLU A 127 13.60 -20.89 -9.70
C GLU A 127 12.66 -19.74 -10.09
N SER A 128 12.06 -19.05 -9.12
CA SER A 128 11.17 -17.91 -9.34
C SER A 128 11.88 -16.76 -10.10
N VAL A 129 13.12 -16.43 -9.73
CA VAL A 129 13.88 -15.38 -10.41
C VAL A 129 14.35 -15.85 -11.79
N LYS A 130 14.71 -17.12 -11.92
CA LYS A 130 15.11 -17.72 -13.20
C LYS A 130 13.95 -17.72 -14.21
N SER A 131 12.74 -18.05 -13.79
CA SER A 131 11.54 -18.04 -14.65
C SER A 131 11.16 -16.64 -15.12
N THR A 132 11.19 -15.64 -14.22
CA THR A 132 10.91 -14.24 -14.55
C THR A 132 11.93 -13.66 -15.54
N ARG A 133 13.20 -14.02 -15.41
CA ARG A 133 14.25 -13.64 -16.38
C ARG A 133 14.04 -14.29 -17.76
N ARG A 134 13.64 -15.57 -17.81
CA ARG A 134 13.35 -16.27 -19.07
C ARG A 134 12.15 -15.66 -19.80
N GLY A 135 11.06 -15.33 -19.10
CA GLY A 135 9.88 -14.67 -19.68
C GLY A 135 10.19 -13.29 -20.26
N ARG A 136 11.01 -12.48 -19.59
CA ARG A 136 11.40 -11.16 -20.08
C ARG A 136 12.36 -11.21 -21.29
N LEU A 137 13.26 -12.19 -21.36
CA LEU A 137 14.11 -12.37 -22.54
C LEU A 137 13.29 -12.73 -23.81
N HIS A 138 12.19 -13.45 -23.64
CA HIS A 138 11.28 -13.75 -24.78
C HIS A 138 10.50 -12.53 -25.28
N MET A 139 10.20 -11.54 -24.41
CA MET A 139 9.52 -10.29 -24.85
C MET A 139 10.45 -9.29 -25.52
N LEU A 140 11.76 -9.39 -25.32
CA LEU A 140 12.74 -8.48 -25.95
C LEU A 140 13.28 -9.00 -27.28
N THR A 141 12.83 -10.16 -27.74
CA THR A 141 13.29 -10.81 -28.98
C THR A 141 12.19 -10.88 -30.06
N ILE A 142 11.09 -10.15 -29.90
CA ILE A 142 10.09 -9.86 -30.91
C ILE A 142 10.12 -8.36 -31.23
#